data_8f73234a3c3e3dcb94e99b88ec5cd8ba
#
_entry.id   8f73234a3c3e3dcb94e99b88ec5cd8ba
#
_cell.length_a   1.000
_cell.length_b   1.000
_cell.length_c   1.000
_cell.angle_alpha   90.00
_cell.angle_beta   90.00
_cell.angle_gamma   90.00
#
_symmetry.space_group_name_H-M   'P 1'
#
loop_
_entity.id
_entity.type
_entity.pdbx_description
1 polymer ?
#
loop_
_entity_poly.entity_id
_entity_poly.type
_entity_poly.pdbx_seq_one_letter_code
_entity_poly.pdbx_strand_id
1 'polypeptide(L)'
;MLSRVANSMYWLGRYLERAENYARFIDVNFNLMLDLPHDLKEQWEPLIRSTGDYEDYIKKNKSFDKNTAIYFLAFDADNPQSLISSITYARENARIIRENLSKETWEKLNQTYHFVNRAAEKREWEREDPRAFFESVKSQILLLYGLAESTVARTEGWYFRQLGQYLERADKTSRILDVKYHILLPSPKEVGTPLDFLHWIALLKSVTGFNTYRRLYGNVKPSGVVEFLVLSKIFPRSVFYCLKEAEGCLTKISGSSGTGFRNSAEKAMGELRSILEYHDVNDVINMGLHEYLNNLQVKINFISDQINLNFFKTKENFVKQDSMQG
;
A
#
# COMPACT_ATOMS: atom_id res chain seq x y z
N MET A 1 11.93 -23.61 -1.57
CA MET A 1 10.68 -23.59 -0.73
C MET A 1 9.51 -24.15 -1.52
N LEU A 2 8.46 -24.70 -0.85
CA LEU A 2 7.23 -25.11 -1.53
C LEU A 2 6.47 -23.86 -2.01
N SER A 3 5.96 -23.89 -3.27
CA SER A 3 5.24 -22.76 -3.89
C SER A 3 4.09 -22.23 -3.02
N ARG A 4 3.34 -23.11 -2.36
CA ARG A 4 2.26 -22.72 -1.43
C ARG A 4 2.76 -21.93 -0.23
N VAL A 5 3.91 -22.30 0.33
CA VAL A 5 4.52 -21.58 1.48
C VAL A 5 5.03 -20.22 1.02
N ALA A 6 5.73 -20.19 -0.13
CA ALA A 6 6.20 -18.94 -0.74
C ALA A 6 5.05 -17.96 -1.01
N ASN A 7 3.96 -18.47 -1.60
CA ASN A 7 2.74 -17.70 -1.87
C ASN A 7 2.14 -17.13 -0.58
N SER A 8 1.99 -17.95 0.47
CA SER A 8 1.44 -17.50 1.74
C SER A 8 2.32 -16.48 2.44
N MET A 9 3.66 -16.60 2.36
CA MET A 9 4.60 -15.60 2.86
C MET A 9 4.45 -14.26 2.12
N TYR A 10 4.42 -14.30 0.79
CA TYR A 10 4.25 -13.11 -0.05
C TYR A 10 2.93 -12.39 0.27
N TRP A 11 1.82 -13.12 0.32
CA TRP A 11 0.52 -12.53 0.60
C TRP A 11 0.36 -12.06 2.05
N LEU A 12 1.00 -12.72 3.01
CA LEU A 12 1.08 -12.20 4.38
C LEU A 12 1.70 -10.81 4.41
N GLY A 13 2.81 -10.61 3.70
CA GLY A 13 3.45 -9.30 3.56
C GLY A 13 2.53 -8.26 2.91
N ARG A 14 1.86 -8.64 1.80
CA ARG A 14 0.89 -7.79 1.10
C ARG A 14 -0.27 -7.38 1.99
N TYR A 15 -0.93 -8.32 2.64
CA TYR A 15 -2.13 -8.06 3.42
C TYR A 15 -1.86 -7.21 4.67
N LEU A 16 -0.76 -7.44 5.38
CA LEU A 16 -0.39 -6.58 6.52
C LEU A 16 -0.12 -5.14 6.09
N GLU A 17 0.63 -4.95 5.02
CA GLU A 17 0.92 -3.61 4.48
C GLU A 17 -0.35 -2.95 3.94
N ARG A 18 -1.25 -3.71 3.31
CA ARG A 18 -2.55 -3.21 2.85
C ARG A 18 -3.40 -2.71 4.00
N ALA A 19 -3.56 -3.50 5.06
CA ALA A 19 -4.32 -3.10 6.24
C ALA A 19 -3.78 -1.82 6.88
N GLU A 20 -2.45 -1.69 6.99
CA GLU A 20 -1.82 -0.46 7.49
C GLU A 20 -2.13 0.73 6.59
N ASN A 21 -2.02 0.56 5.27
CA ASN A 21 -2.24 1.65 4.33
C ASN A 21 -3.72 2.06 4.22
N TYR A 22 -4.68 1.15 4.40
CA TYR A 22 -6.09 1.54 4.48
C TYR A 22 -6.37 2.40 5.73
N ALA A 23 -5.73 2.12 6.87
CA ALA A 23 -5.77 3.02 8.00
C ALA A 23 -5.16 4.40 7.67
N ARG A 24 -4.08 4.44 6.87
CA ARG A 24 -3.45 5.69 6.41
C ARG A 24 -4.30 6.47 5.41
N PHE A 25 -5.02 5.80 4.52
CA PHE A 25 -5.97 6.45 3.62
C PHE A 25 -7.04 7.23 4.40
N ILE A 26 -7.58 6.62 5.45
CA ILE A 26 -8.56 7.28 6.31
C ILE A 26 -7.93 8.48 7.04
N ASP A 27 -6.69 8.34 7.51
CA ASP A 27 -5.95 9.44 8.13
C ASP A 27 -5.69 10.62 7.17
N VAL A 28 -5.49 10.37 5.86
CA VAL A 28 -5.37 11.47 4.87
C VAL A 28 -6.56 12.39 4.99
N ASN A 29 -7.76 11.82 5.01
CA ASN A 29 -9.00 12.60 5.06
C ASN A 29 -9.15 13.35 6.38
N PHE A 30 -8.89 12.68 7.52
CA PHE A 30 -8.95 13.35 8.81
C PHE A 30 -7.89 14.46 8.96
N ASN A 31 -6.69 14.25 8.45
CA ASN A 31 -5.66 15.29 8.45
C ASN A 31 -6.03 16.48 7.54
N LEU A 32 -6.69 16.21 6.40
CA LEU A 32 -7.22 17.26 5.54
C LEU A 32 -8.27 18.09 6.25
N MET A 33 -9.21 17.43 6.93
CA MET A 33 -10.33 18.11 7.61
C MET A 33 -9.88 18.99 8.80
N LEU A 34 -8.80 18.63 9.50
CA LEU A 34 -8.28 19.43 10.62
C LEU A 34 -7.87 20.84 10.22
N ASP A 35 -7.43 20.99 8.99
CA ASP A 35 -6.85 22.24 8.48
C ASP A 35 -7.81 22.97 7.51
N LEU A 36 -9.03 22.41 7.26
CA LEU A 36 -10.02 23.02 6.35
C LEU A 36 -10.84 24.10 7.07
N PRO A 37 -11.22 25.19 6.38
CA PRO A 37 -12.24 26.11 6.84
C PRO A 37 -13.57 25.37 7.15
N HIS A 38 -14.28 25.80 8.19
CA HIS A 38 -15.51 25.14 8.67
C HIS A 38 -16.66 25.07 7.67
N ASP A 39 -16.60 25.87 6.62
CA ASP A 39 -17.60 25.93 5.53
C ASP A 39 -17.33 24.93 4.39
N LEU A 40 -16.16 24.31 4.37
CA LEU A 40 -15.84 23.27 3.39
C LEU A 40 -16.29 21.89 3.87
N LYS A 41 -17.08 21.23 3.02
CA LYS A 41 -17.58 19.87 3.29
C LYS A 41 -16.48 18.83 3.22
N GLU A 42 -16.58 17.82 4.06
CA GLU A 42 -15.78 16.60 3.99
C GLU A 42 -15.87 15.96 2.60
N GLN A 43 -14.72 15.57 2.04
CA GLN A 43 -14.65 14.94 0.73
C GLN A 43 -14.15 13.50 0.88
N TRP A 44 -15.05 12.53 0.94
CA TRP A 44 -14.70 11.10 1.03
C TRP A 44 -14.58 10.43 -0.35
N GLU A 45 -15.24 10.96 -1.38
CA GLU A 45 -15.18 10.42 -2.73
C GLU A 45 -13.76 10.38 -3.32
N PRO A 46 -12.91 11.44 -3.18
CA PRO A 46 -11.52 11.39 -3.64
C PRO A 46 -10.72 10.23 -3.06
N LEU A 47 -10.97 9.90 -1.80
CA LEU A 47 -10.32 8.79 -1.13
C LEU A 47 -10.72 7.44 -1.75
N ILE A 48 -12.02 7.23 -1.98
CA ILE A 48 -12.54 6.00 -2.63
C ILE A 48 -11.99 5.88 -4.07
N ARG A 49 -11.94 6.97 -4.83
CA ARG A 49 -11.39 6.94 -6.20
C ARG A 49 -9.92 6.52 -6.22
N SER A 50 -9.12 7.03 -5.31
CA SER A 50 -7.69 6.74 -5.25
C SER A 50 -7.36 5.30 -4.81
N THR A 51 -8.22 4.63 -4.05
CA THR A 51 -7.99 3.23 -3.66
C THR A 51 -8.12 2.27 -4.84
N GLY A 52 -8.80 2.67 -5.91
CA GLY A 52 -9.11 1.83 -7.06
C GLY A 52 -10.39 0.99 -6.87
N ASP A 53 -11.12 1.22 -5.79
CA ASP A 53 -12.33 0.45 -5.43
C ASP A 53 -13.63 1.20 -5.78
N TYR A 54 -13.53 2.28 -6.58
CA TYR A 54 -14.66 3.18 -6.86
C TYR A 54 -15.86 2.46 -7.47
N GLU A 55 -15.65 1.63 -8.49
CA GLU A 55 -16.71 0.89 -9.17
C GLU A 55 -17.43 -0.09 -8.22
N ASP A 56 -16.71 -0.73 -7.31
CA ASP A 56 -17.31 -1.63 -6.33
C ASP A 56 -18.02 -0.86 -5.21
N TYR A 57 -17.51 0.32 -4.88
CA TYR A 57 -18.17 1.21 -3.93
C TYR A 57 -19.54 1.68 -4.42
N ILE A 58 -19.64 2.23 -5.64
CA ILE A 58 -20.87 2.79 -6.18
C ILE A 58 -21.96 1.74 -6.46
N LYS A 59 -21.57 0.46 -6.67
CA LYS A 59 -22.54 -0.65 -6.77
C LYS A 59 -23.28 -0.90 -5.45
N LYS A 60 -22.61 -0.67 -4.31
CA LYS A 60 -23.15 -0.96 -2.98
C LYS A 60 -23.68 0.28 -2.27
N ASN A 61 -23.16 1.46 -2.54
CA ASN A 61 -23.38 2.68 -1.78
C ASN A 61 -23.85 3.82 -2.67
N LYS A 62 -24.77 4.63 -2.14
CA LYS A 62 -25.37 5.79 -2.87
C LYS A 62 -24.79 7.13 -2.41
N SER A 63 -24.05 7.17 -1.31
CA SER A 63 -23.50 8.39 -0.72
C SER A 63 -22.01 8.24 -0.41
N PHE A 64 -21.31 9.36 -0.37
CA PHE A 64 -19.90 9.45 0.03
C PHE A 64 -19.77 10.16 1.38
N ASP A 65 -20.57 9.75 2.36
CA ASP A 65 -20.44 10.24 3.73
C ASP A 65 -19.34 9.48 4.53
N LYS A 66 -18.93 10.05 5.65
CA LYS A 66 -17.89 9.53 6.52
C LYS A 66 -18.13 8.05 6.90
N ASN A 67 -19.32 7.76 7.41
CA ASN A 67 -19.58 6.43 7.96
C ASN A 67 -19.59 5.36 6.89
N THR A 68 -20.22 5.63 5.75
CA THR A 68 -20.30 4.73 4.61
C THR A 68 -18.91 4.48 3.99
N ALA A 69 -18.11 5.54 3.83
CA ALA A 69 -16.76 5.42 3.29
C ALA A 69 -15.82 4.65 4.24
N ILE A 70 -15.85 4.97 5.55
CA ILE A 70 -15.03 4.25 6.54
C ILE A 70 -15.47 2.79 6.66
N TYR A 71 -16.78 2.51 6.66
CA TYR A 71 -17.27 1.14 6.68
C TYR A 71 -16.72 0.35 5.50
N PHE A 72 -16.87 0.85 4.28
CA PHE A 72 -16.41 0.18 3.06
C PHE A 72 -14.91 -0.06 3.06
N LEU A 73 -14.10 0.94 3.44
CA LEU A 73 -12.64 0.84 3.42
C LEU A 73 -12.09 -0.02 4.56
N ALA A 74 -12.75 -0.03 5.72
CA ALA A 74 -12.18 -0.67 6.91
C ALA A 74 -12.94 -1.90 7.39
N PHE A 75 -14.27 -1.95 7.30
CA PHE A 75 -15.09 -2.94 8.01
C PHE A 75 -16.00 -3.78 7.12
N ASP A 76 -16.12 -3.48 5.83
CA ASP A 76 -16.88 -4.30 4.88
C ASP A 76 -16.12 -5.60 4.57
N ALA A 77 -16.59 -6.72 5.12
CA ALA A 77 -16.00 -8.05 4.89
C ALA A 77 -16.20 -8.55 3.43
N ASP A 78 -17.19 -8.01 2.71
CA ASP A 78 -17.44 -8.33 1.30
C ASP A 78 -16.56 -7.49 0.35
N ASN A 79 -15.83 -6.51 0.88
CA ASN A 79 -14.78 -5.82 0.16
C ASN A 79 -13.43 -6.54 0.41
N PRO A 80 -12.88 -7.27 -0.58
CA PRO A 80 -11.64 -8.03 -0.38
C PRO A 80 -10.41 -7.14 -0.12
N GLN A 81 -10.52 -5.85 -0.39
CA GLN A 81 -9.46 -4.88 -0.16
C GLN A 81 -9.55 -4.21 1.22
N SER A 82 -10.69 -4.32 1.92
CA SER A 82 -10.89 -3.66 3.21
C SER A 82 -9.84 -4.05 4.26
N LEU A 83 -9.70 -3.21 5.29
CA LEU A 83 -8.79 -3.45 6.40
C LEU A 83 -9.11 -4.78 7.12
N ILE A 84 -10.39 -5.04 7.41
CA ILE A 84 -10.80 -6.28 8.11
C ILE A 84 -10.54 -7.52 7.24
N SER A 85 -10.83 -7.48 5.94
CA SER A 85 -10.54 -8.57 5.00
C SER A 85 -9.04 -8.80 4.90
N SER A 86 -8.24 -7.73 4.82
CA SER A 86 -6.79 -7.81 4.79
C SER A 86 -6.19 -8.46 6.04
N ILE A 87 -6.64 -8.08 7.24
CA ILE A 87 -6.19 -8.71 8.50
C ILE A 87 -6.65 -10.17 8.57
N THR A 88 -7.84 -10.49 8.10
CA THR A 88 -8.36 -11.86 8.04
C THR A 88 -7.50 -12.72 7.11
N TYR A 89 -7.23 -12.26 5.89
CA TYR A 89 -6.38 -12.98 4.94
C TYR A 89 -4.92 -13.08 5.40
N ALA A 90 -4.38 -12.05 6.07
CA ALA A 90 -3.07 -12.11 6.68
C ALA A 90 -3.00 -13.25 7.72
N ARG A 91 -4.01 -13.36 8.59
CA ARG A 91 -4.09 -14.42 9.60
C ARG A 91 -4.21 -15.81 8.98
N GLU A 92 -5.04 -15.99 7.95
CA GLU A 92 -5.18 -17.27 7.27
C GLU A 92 -3.88 -17.71 6.57
N ASN A 93 -3.18 -16.78 5.90
CA ASN A 93 -1.85 -17.07 5.35
C ASN A 93 -0.84 -17.42 6.44
N ALA A 94 -0.82 -16.68 7.54
CA ALA A 94 0.05 -16.97 8.68
C ALA A 94 -0.24 -18.36 9.31
N ARG A 95 -1.51 -18.80 9.33
CA ARG A 95 -1.89 -20.14 9.79
C ARG A 95 -1.29 -21.24 8.93
N ILE A 96 -1.26 -21.06 7.60
CA ILE A 96 -0.66 -22.02 6.67
C ILE A 96 0.85 -22.16 6.89
N ILE A 97 1.52 -21.06 7.25
CA ILE A 97 2.97 -20.99 7.42
C ILE A 97 3.39 -20.90 8.89
N ARG A 98 2.56 -21.40 9.81
CA ARG A 98 2.72 -21.22 11.26
C ARG A 98 4.11 -21.61 11.77
N GLU A 99 4.70 -22.66 11.22
CA GLU A 99 6.03 -23.16 11.58
C GLU A 99 7.19 -22.22 11.14
N ASN A 100 6.92 -21.32 10.21
CA ASN A 100 7.88 -20.33 9.72
C ASN A 100 7.81 -19.00 10.47
N LEU A 101 6.90 -18.86 11.43
CA LEU A 101 6.69 -17.66 12.22
C LEU A 101 7.13 -17.88 13.67
N SER A 102 7.67 -16.84 14.31
CA SER A 102 7.88 -16.89 15.76
C SER A 102 6.53 -16.94 16.49
N LYS A 103 6.56 -17.47 17.72
CA LYS A 103 5.38 -17.50 18.59
C LYS A 103 4.82 -16.10 18.82
N GLU A 104 5.67 -15.15 19.07
CA GLU A 104 5.33 -13.76 19.33
C GLU A 104 4.65 -13.10 18.13
N THR A 105 5.16 -13.34 16.90
CA THR A 105 4.55 -12.82 15.66
C THR A 105 3.14 -13.41 15.48
N TRP A 106 2.97 -14.71 15.69
CA TRP A 106 1.66 -15.35 15.58
C TRP A 106 0.66 -14.83 16.62
N GLU A 107 1.07 -14.75 17.88
CA GLU A 107 0.21 -14.25 18.97
C GLU A 107 -0.20 -12.81 18.72
N LYS A 108 0.74 -11.95 18.30
CA LYS A 108 0.44 -10.55 17.99
C LYS A 108 -0.52 -10.41 16.81
N LEU A 109 -0.36 -11.21 15.77
CA LEU A 109 -1.29 -11.20 14.63
C LEU A 109 -2.70 -11.64 15.05
N ASN A 110 -2.84 -12.67 15.88
CA ASN A 110 -4.13 -13.06 16.42
C ASN A 110 -4.76 -11.94 17.29
N GLN A 111 -3.97 -11.30 18.14
CA GLN A 111 -4.44 -10.15 18.94
C GLN A 111 -4.95 -9.01 18.03
N THR A 112 -4.22 -8.71 16.96
CA THR A 112 -4.62 -7.67 15.99
C THR A 112 -5.91 -8.07 15.26
N TYR A 113 -6.04 -9.33 14.84
CA TYR A 113 -7.27 -9.85 14.24
C TYR A 113 -8.47 -9.70 15.17
N HIS A 114 -8.36 -10.12 16.43
CA HIS A 114 -9.45 -9.99 17.39
C HIS A 114 -9.74 -8.53 17.76
N PHE A 115 -8.74 -7.66 17.76
CA PHE A 115 -8.94 -6.23 18.00
C PHE A 115 -9.79 -5.61 16.89
N VAL A 116 -9.48 -5.90 15.62
CA VAL A 116 -10.22 -5.36 14.47
C VAL A 116 -11.65 -5.90 14.42
N ASN A 117 -11.84 -7.21 14.67
CA ASN A 117 -13.19 -7.79 14.67
C ASN A 117 -14.07 -7.23 15.79
N ARG A 118 -13.54 -7.04 17.01
CA ARG A 118 -14.28 -6.40 18.10
C ARG A 118 -14.65 -4.94 17.78
N ALA A 119 -13.81 -4.25 17.03
CA ALA A 119 -14.12 -2.89 16.58
C ALA A 119 -15.27 -2.90 15.55
N ALA A 120 -15.30 -3.90 14.66
CA ALA A 120 -16.42 -4.11 13.74
C ALA A 120 -17.72 -4.40 14.50
N GLU A 121 -17.71 -5.30 15.49
CA GLU A 121 -18.88 -5.60 16.34
C GLU A 121 -19.40 -4.37 17.09
N LYS A 122 -18.50 -3.47 17.52
CA LYS A 122 -18.82 -2.23 18.24
C LYS A 122 -19.14 -1.06 17.31
N ARG A 123 -19.13 -1.27 16.00
CA ARG A 123 -19.40 -0.24 14.99
C ARG A 123 -18.53 1.01 15.17
N GLU A 124 -17.21 0.82 15.34
CA GLU A 124 -16.26 1.93 15.61
C GLU A 124 -16.28 3.02 14.52
N TRP A 125 -16.72 2.70 13.29
CA TRP A 125 -16.87 3.69 12.21
C TRP A 125 -17.97 4.73 12.44
N GLU A 126 -18.91 4.47 13.34
CA GLU A 126 -19.99 5.39 13.69
C GLU A 126 -19.60 6.41 14.75
N ARG A 127 -18.45 6.24 15.40
CA ARG A 127 -17.95 7.22 16.35
C ARG A 127 -17.69 8.55 15.65
N GLU A 128 -17.83 9.64 16.39
CA GLU A 128 -17.50 10.97 15.92
C GLU A 128 -16.03 11.04 15.48
N ASP A 129 -15.11 10.50 16.29
CA ASP A 129 -13.68 10.42 15.97
C ASP A 129 -13.12 8.99 16.13
N PRO A 130 -13.02 8.22 15.04
CA PRO A 130 -12.46 6.87 15.04
C PRO A 130 -10.92 6.83 14.91
N ARG A 131 -10.21 7.98 14.89
CA ARG A 131 -8.76 8.04 14.63
C ARG A 131 -7.93 7.18 15.57
N ALA A 132 -8.30 7.15 16.87
CA ALA A 132 -7.60 6.33 17.86
C ALA A 132 -7.59 4.82 17.49
N PHE A 133 -8.66 4.32 16.88
CA PHE A 133 -8.70 2.96 16.36
C PHE A 133 -7.68 2.76 15.23
N PHE A 134 -7.65 3.64 14.24
CA PHE A 134 -6.73 3.53 13.11
C PHE A 134 -5.26 3.70 13.51
N GLU A 135 -4.96 4.60 14.46
CA GLU A 135 -3.63 4.72 15.07
C GLU A 135 -3.21 3.43 15.77
N SER A 136 -4.12 2.80 16.50
CA SER A 136 -3.87 1.51 17.15
C SER A 136 -3.61 0.41 16.14
N VAL A 137 -4.35 0.34 15.04
CA VAL A 137 -4.11 -0.64 13.95
C VAL A 137 -2.71 -0.44 13.35
N LYS A 138 -2.35 0.79 12.99
CA LYS A 138 -1.00 1.10 12.45
C LYS A 138 0.10 0.67 13.42
N SER A 139 -0.03 1.03 14.69
CA SER A 139 0.94 0.68 15.75
C SER A 139 1.08 -0.83 15.93
N GLN A 140 -0.01 -1.58 15.88
CA GLN A 140 0.02 -3.04 16.00
C GLN A 140 0.72 -3.70 14.81
N ILE A 141 0.49 -3.20 13.58
CA ILE A 141 1.15 -3.72 12.38
C ILE A 141 2.65 -3.36 12.38
N LEU A 142 3.03 -2.15 12.79
CA LEU A 142 4.43 -1.77 12.96
C LEU A 142 5.14 -2.65 13.99
N LEU A 143 4.46 -3.01 15.10
CA LEU A 143 5.00 -3.96 16.06
C LEU A 143 5.19 -5.35 15.45
N LEU A 144 4.25 -5.82 14.60
CA LEU A 144 4.41 -7.09 13.86
C LEU A 144 5.64 -7.07 12.97
N TYR A 145 5.93 -5.95 12.29
CA TYR A 145 7.15 -5.81 11.50
C TYR A 145 8.39 -5.87 12.37
N GLY A 146 8.42 -5.15 13.50
CA GLY A 146 9.53 -5.18 14.46
C GLY A 146 9.78 -6.56 15.06
N LEU A 147 8.73 -7.31 15.42
CA LEU A 147 8.83 -8.68 15.89
C LEU A 147 9.43 -9.60 14.82
N ALA A 148 8.89 -9.54 13.61
CA ALA A 148 9.40 -10.36 12.52
C ALA A 148 10.86 -10.00 12.18
N GLU A 149 11.21 -8.69 12.17
CA GLU A 149 12.58 -8.22 11.94
C GLU A 149 13.56 -8.78 12.96
N SER A 150 13.14 -8.91 14.22
CA SER A 150 13.99 -9.31 15.35
C SER A 150 14.06 -10.83 15.55
N THR A 151 13.06 -11.60 15.08
CA THR A 151 12.89 -13.00 15.46
C THR A 151 12.89 -13.99 14.29
N VAL A 152 12.72 -13.54 13.05
CA VAL A 152 12.64 -14.43 11.88
C VAL A 152 13.96 -14.46 11.13
N ALA A 153 14.47 -15.67 10.88
CA ALA A 153 15.69 -15.86 10.09
C ALA A 153 15.52 -15.37 8.64
N ARG A 154 16.59 -14.83 8.05
CA ARG A 154 16.66 -14.28 6.68
C ARG A 154 16.71 -15.40 5.63
N THR A 155 15.71 -16.25 5.62
CA THR A 155 15.54 -17.34 4.65
C THR A 155 14.77 -16.88 3.43
N GLU A 156 14.58 -17.77 2.45
CA GLU A 156 13.78 -17.51 1.25
C GLU A 156 12.36 -17.00 1.58
N GLY A 157 11.71 -17.55 2.61
CA GLY A 157 10.38 -17.10 3.07
C GLY A 157 10.37 -15.67 3.60
N TRP A 158 11.43 -15.26 4.30
CA TRP A 158 11.61 -13.88 4.70
C TRP A 158 11.58 -12.95 3.49
N TYR A 159 12.36 -13.27 2.43
CA TYR A 159 12.42 -12.43 1.25
C TYR A 159 11.10 -12.38 0.50
N PHE A 160 10.32 -13.47 0.41
CA PHE A 160 8.97 -13.45 -0.15
C PHE A 160 8.04 -12.52 0.63
N ARG A 161 8.06 -12.56 1.96
CA ARG A 161 7.26 -11.67 2.79
C ARG A 161 7.64 -10.20 2.57
N GLN A 162 8.94 -9.90 2.56
CA GLN A 162 9.43 -8.53 2.30
C GLN A 162 9.09 -8.05 0.89
N LEU A 163 9.25 -8.91 -0.11
CA LEU A 163 8.86 -8.62 -1.50
C LEU A 163 7.40 -8.20 -1.58
N GLY A 164 6.49 -8.97 -0.97
CA GLY A 164 5.08 -8.62 -0.90
C GLY A 164 4.83 -7.29 -0.19
N GLN A 165 5.47 -7.07 0.95
CA GLN A 165 5.36 -5.84 1.72
C GLN A 165 5.79 -4.60 0.92
N TYR A 166 6.96 -4.65 0.27
CA TYR A 166 7.47 -3.49 -0.48
C TYR A 166 6.66 -3.20 -1.75
N LEU A 167 6.21 -4.22 -2.47
CA LEU A 167 5.34 -4.02 -3.65
C LEU A 167 3.99 -3.39 -3.26
N GLU A 168 3.39 -3.86 -2.17
CA GLU A 168 2.14 -3.25 -1.68
C GLU A 168 2.36 -1.82 -1.23
N ARG A 169 3.48 -1.54 -0.54
CA ARG A 169 3.83 -0.20 -0.09
C ARG A 169 4.04 0.76 -1.25
N ALA A 170 4.73 0.34 -2.31
CA ALA A 170 4.91 1.13 -3.52
C ALA A 170 3.56 1.48 -4.17
N ASP A 171 2.68 0.48 -4.36
CA ASP A 171 1.33 0.67 -4.89
C ASP A 171 0.52 1.64 -4.01
N LYS A 172 0.47 1.41 -2.70
CA LYS A 172 -0.34 2.24 -1.79
C LYS A 172 0.21 3.65 -1.63
N THR A 173 1.52 3.85 -1.67
CA THR A 173 2.10 5.21 -1.65
C THR A 173 1.73 5.98 -2.91
N SER A 174 1.76 5.36 -4.09
CA SER A 174 1.31 5.99 -5.32
C SER A 174 -0.16 6.40 -5.25
N ARG A 175 -1.03 5.55 -4.69
CA ARG A 175 -2.46 5.83 -4.50
C ARG A 175 -2.73 6.93 -3.47
N ILE A 176 -1.98 6.96 -2.36
CA ILE A 176 -2.09 8.05 -1.37
C ILE A 176 -1.74 9.39 -2.03
N LEU A 177 -0.70 9.43 -2.85
CA LEU A 177 -0.33 10.63 -3.58
C LEU A 177 -1.41 11.03 -4.61
N ASP A 178 -2.03 10.05 -5.27
CA ASP A 178 -3.07 10.25 -6.27
C ASP A 178 -4.39 10.81 -5.68
N VAL A 179 -4.61 10.68 -4.36
CA VAL A 179 -5.72 11.38 -3.67
C VAL A 179 -5.72 12.86 -4.02
N LYS A 180 -4.53 13.48 -4.13
CA LYS A 180 -4.37 14.90 -4.44
C LYS A 180 -4.97 15.29 -5.79
N TYR A 181 -4.91 14.41 -6.79
CA TYR A 181 -5.54 14.62 -8.09
C TYR A 181 -7.08 14.68 -7.98
N HIS A 182 -7.65 13.84 -7.14
CA HIS A 182 -9.10 13.74 -6.97
C HIS A 182 -9.68 14.78 -6.00
N ILE A 183 -8.86 15.40 -5.15
CA ILE A 183 -9.32 16.45 -4.24
C ILE A 183 -9.66 17.72 -5.02
N LEU A 184 -10.91 18.11 -4.95
CA LEU A 184 -11.39 19.33 -5.55
C LEU A 184 -11.01 20.52 -4.65
N LEU A 185 -10.23 21.45 -5.18
CA LEU A 185 -10.11 22.78 -4.60
C LEU A 185 -11.38 23.57 -4.90
N PRO A 186 -11.80 24.51 -4.03
CA PRO A 186 -12.99 25.32 -4.23
C PRO A 186 -13.02 26.06 -5.59
N SER A 187 -11.85 26.41 -6.10
CA SER A 187 -11.68 26.95 -7.46
C SER A 187 -10.28 26.66 -8.00
N PRO A 188 -10.07 26.70 -9.34
CA PRO A 188 -8.74 26.60 -9.94
C PRO A 188 -7.76 27.67 -9.47
N LYS A 189 -8.25 28.82 -8.96
CA LYS A 189 -7.43 29.89 -8.39
C LYS A 189 -6.79 29.50 -7.05
N GLU A 190 -7.26 28.45 -6.41
CA GLU A 190 -6.73 27.95 -5.15
C GLU A 190 -5.46 27.10 -5.31
N VAL A 191 -5.04 26.78 -6.53
CA VAL A 191 -3.75 26.12 -6.78
C VAL A 191 -2.61 27.04 -6.35
N GLY A 192 -1.73 26.56 -5.46
CA GLY A 192 -0.64 27.33 -4.89
C GLY A 192 -1.01 28.23 -3.71
N THR A 193 -2.27 28.19 -3.26
CA THR A 193 -2.72 28.91 -2.05
C THR A 193 -2.35 28.16 -0.76
N PRO A 194 -2.50 28.79 0.42
CA PRO A 194 -2.33 28.13 1.70
C PRO A 194 -3.15 26.83 1.83
N LEU A 195 -4.38 26.79 1.30
CA LEU A 195 -5.24 25.59 1.31
C LEU A 195 -4.60 24.44 0.52
N ASP A 196 -4.08 24.72 -0.67
CA ASP A 196 -3.38 23.71 -1.47
C ASP A 196 -2.15 23.17 -0.74
N PHE A 197 -1.38 24.03 -0.09
CA PHE A 197 -0.23 23.61 0.74
C PHE A 197 -0.64 22.74 1.94
N LEU A 198 -1.77 23.02 2.60
CA LEU A 198 -2.29 22.19 3.68
C LEU A 198 -2.61 20.77 3.21
N HIS A 199 -3.14 20.61 1.99
CA HIS A 199 -3.37 19.29 1.40
C HIS A 199 -2.07 18.50 1.20
N TRP A 200 -0.99 19.15 0.74
CA TRP A 200 0.31 18.49 0.61
C TRP A 200 0.93 18.10 1.97
N ILE A 201 0.74 18.94 2.98
CA ILE A 201 1.15 18.65 4.37
C ILE A 201 0.37 17.44 4.91
N ALA A 202 -0.94 17.36 4.68
CA ALA A 202 -1.77 16.25 5.11
C ALA A 202 -1.32 14.92 4.49
N LEU A 203 -0.97 14.90 3.20
CA LEU A 203 -0.38 13.72 2.54
C LEU A 203 0.93 13.29 3.22
N LEU A 204 1.84 14.23 3.47
CA LEU A 204 3.10 13.94 4.16
C LEU A 204 2.90 13.43 5.58
N LYS A 205 1.93 13.98 6.34
CA LYS A 205 1.56 13.49 7.68
C LYS A 205 1.04 12.06 7.61
N SER A 206 0.19 11.74 6.65
CA SER A 206 -0.44 10.41 6.49
C SER A 206 0.55 9.29 6.21
N VAL A 207 1.63 9.58 5.49
CA VAL A 207 2.74 8.63 5.28
C VAL A 207 3.82 8.72 6.38
N THR A 208 3.59 9.49 7.44
CA THR A 208 4.56 9.76 8.53
C THR A 208 5.89 10.34 7.99
N GLY A 209 5.82 11.04 6.85
CA GLY A 209 6.97 11.59 6.14
C GLY A 209 7.26 13.06 6.40
N PHE A 210 6.35 13.79 7.03
CA PHE A 210 6.41 15.25 7.13
C PHE A 210 7.72 15.78 7.77
N ASN A 211 8.13 15.24 8.88
CA ASN A 211 9.36 15.68 9.56
C ASN A 211 10.62 15.34 8.75
N THR A 212 10.64 14.18 8.10
CA THR A 212 11.74 13.77 7.21
C THR A 212 11.81 14.66 5.99
N TYR A 213 10.67 14.94 5.37
CA TYR A 213 10.59 15.88 4.25
C TYR A 213 11.14 17.26 4.63
N ARG A 214 10.67 17.83 5.75
CA ARG A 214 11.14 19.16 6.19
C ARG A 214 12.64 19.23 6.44
N ARG A 215 13.25 18.17 6.94
CA ARG A 215 14.71 18.12 7.14
C ARG A 215 15.48 18.08 5.82
N LEU A 216 14.94 17.43 4.79
CA LEU A 216 15.62 17.26 3.50
C LEU A 216 15.35 18.40 2.51
N TYR A 217 14.12 18.90 2.49
CA TYR A 217 13.64 19.85 1.47
C TYR A 217 13.30 21.25 2.05
N GLY A 218 13.17 21.39 3.35
CA GLY A 218 12.78 22.65 4.00
C GLY A 218 11.28 22.94 3.86
N ASN A 219 10.93 23.95 3.06
CA ASN A 219 9.55 24.33 2.84
C ASN A 219 8.80 23.32 1.96
N VAL A 220 7.52 23.08 2.28
CA VAL A 220 6.68 22.20 1.46
C VAL A 220 6.41 22.84 0.11
N LYS A 221 6.77 22.12 -0.96
CA LYS A 221 6.48 22.48 -2.36
C LYS A 221 5.86 21.27 -3.06
N PRO A 222 4.81 21.44 -3.89
CA PRO A 222 4.17 20.32 -4.59
C PRO A 222 5.15 19.40 -5.32
N SER A 223 6.05 19.98 -6.14
CA SER A 223 7.08 19.21 -6.87
C SER A 223 8.01 18.43 -5.92
N GLY A 224 8.43 19.05 -4.83
CA GLY A 224 9.28 18.41 -3.83
C GLY A 224 8.56 17.26 -3.11
N VAL A 225 7.24 17.37 -2.85
CA VAL A 225 6.46 16.27 -2.27
C VAL A 225 6.35 15.09 -3.24
N VAL A 226 6.11 15.38 -4.52
CA VAL A 226 6.08 14.36 -5.58
C VAL A 226 7.46 13.68 -5.68
N GLU A 227 8.54 14.44 -5.77
CA GLU A 227 9.91 13.90 -5.79
C GLU A 227 10.19 13.01 -4.56
N PHE A 228 9.84 13.49 -3.36
CA PHE A 228 10.06 12.77 -2.12
C PHE A 228 9.27 11.45 -2.04
N LEU A 229 8.01 11.43 -2.46
CA LEU A 229 7.16 10.24 -2.37
C LEU A 229 7.35 9.27 -3.55
N VAL A 230 7.78 9.74 -4.71
CA VAL A 230 7.97 8.89 -5.89
C VAL A 230 9.44 8.47 -6.05
N LEU A 231 10.37 9.44 -6.04
CA LEU A 231 11.75 9.24 -6.51
C LEU A 231 12.81 9.18 -5.40
N SER A 232 12.47 9.46 -4.13
CA SER A 232 13.45 9.46 -3.05
C SER A 232 14.14 8.10 -2.90
N LYS A 233 15.49 8.11 -2.89
CA LYS A 233 16.32 6.92 -2.70
C LYS A 233 16.48 6.50 -1.24
N ILE A 234 16.05 7.34 -0.31
CA ILE A 234 16.30 7.17 1.13
C ILE A 234 15.04 7.16 2.00
N PHE A 235 13.89 7.58 1.48
CA PHE A 235 12.64 7.55 2.25
C PHE A 235 11.99 6.16 2.15
N PRO A 236 11.80 5.42 3.27
CA PRO A 236 11.35 4.01 3.23
C PRO A 236 9.95 3.77 2.66
N ARG A 237 9.17 4.82 2.42
CA ARG A 237 7.85 4.75 1.80
C ARG A 237 7.80 5.35 0.40
N SER A 238 8.90 5.86 -0.15
CA SER A 238 8.91 6.28 -1.55
C SER A 238 8.74 5.07 -2.49
N VAL A 239 8.13 5.31 -3.65
CA VAL A 239 7.93 4.25 -4.64
C VAL A 239 9.28 3.68 -5.08
N PHE A 240 10.26 4.53 -5.39
CA PHE A 240 11.60 4.10 -5.79
C PHE A 240 12.28 3.22 -4.73
N TYR A 241 12.32 3.68 -3.48
CA TYR A 241 12.92 2.91 -2.39
C TYR A 241 12.28 1.53 -2.25
N CYS A 242 10.95 1.48 -2.26
CA CYS A 242 10.22 0.23 -2.15
C CYS A 242 10.53 -0.73 -3.30
N LEU A 243 10.58 -0.26 -4.54
CA LEU A 243 10.91 -1.10 -5.70
C LEU A 243 12.36 -1.59 -5.66
N LYS A 244 13.29 -0.76 -5.22
CA LYS A 244 14.71 -1.14 -5.02
C LYS A 244 14.84 -2.26 -3.98
N GLU A 245 14.17 -2.15 -2.84
CA GLU A 245 14.18 -3.18 -1.80
C GLU A 245 13.46 -4.46 -2.28
N ALA A 246 12.37 -4.32 -3.03
CA ALA A 246 11.67 -5.45 -3.65
C ALA A 246 12.55 -6.18 -4.68
N GLU A 247 13.30 -5.46 -5.51
CA GLU A 247 14.28 -6.03 -6.45
C GLU A 247 15.35 -6.82 -5.70
N GLY A 248 15.88 -6.25 -4.61
CA GLY A 248 16.86 -6.92 -3.75
C GLY A 248 16.32 -8.23 -3.15
N CYS A 249 15.07 -8.25 -2.71
CA CYS A 249 14.41 -9.48 -2.26
C CYS A 249 14.27 -10.50 -3.39
N LEU A 250 13.81 -10.07 -4.55
CA LEU A 250 13.62 -10.95 -5.71
C LEU A 250 14.94 -11.57 -6.18
N THR A 251 16.01 -10.79 -6.23
CA THR A 251 17.38 -11.25 -6.53
C THR A 251 17.85 -12.34 -5.55
N LYS A 252 17.56 -12.16 -4.25
CA LYS A 252 17.89 -13.19 -3.23
C LYS A 252 17.06 -14.46 -3.40
N ILE A 253 15.79 -14.36 -3.75
CA ILE A 253 14.90 -15.49 -4.02
C ILE A 253 15.38 -16.28 -5.24
N SER A 254 15.70 -15.61 -6.34
CA SER A 254 16.13 -16.25 -7.60
C SER A 254 17.60 -16.71 -7.56
N GLY A 255 18.38 -16.24 -6.59
CA GLY A 255 19.82 -16.52 -6.53
C GLY A 255 20.60 -15.87 -7.68
N SER A 256 20.13 -14.72 -8.19
CA SER A 256 20.79 -14.02 -9.30
C SER A 256 22.08 -13.35 -8.85
N SER A 257 23.06 -13.29 -9.76
CA SER A 257 24.40 -12.73 -9.47
C SER A 257 24.55 -11.25 -9.82
N GLY A 258 23.43 -10.55 -10.09
CA GLY A 258 23.44 -9.10 -10.34
C GLY A 258 23.67 -8.68 -11.79
N THR A 259 24.02 -9.58 -12.71
CA THR A 259 24.14 -9.30 -14.15
C THR A 259 23.02 -10.00 -14.93
N GLY A 260 22.09 -9.21 -15.49
CA GLY A 260 20.94 -9.72 -16.23
C GLY A 260 19.78 -10.17 -15.34
N PHE A 261 18.84 -10.89 -15.91
CA PHE A 261 17.66 -11.42 -15.23
C PHE A 261 17.52 -12.94 -15.50
N ARG A 262 16.99 -13.69 -14.52
CA ARG A 262 16.76 -15.14 -14.64
C ARG A 262 15.31 -15.50 -15.02
N ASN A 263 14.39 -14.58 -14.78
CA ASN A 263 12.96 -14.79 -15.03
C ASN A 263 12.26 -13.48 -15.39
N SER A 264 11.01 -13.58 -15.87
CA SER A 264 10.23 -12.42 -16.29
C SER A 264 9.88 -11.46 -15.15
N ALA A 265 9.80 -11.94 -13.90
CA ALA A 265 9.56 -11.07 -12.75
C ALA A 265 10.77 -10.15 -12.46
N GLU A 266 12.00 -10.70 -12.50
CA GLU A 266 13.22 -9.90 -12.38
C GLU A 266 13.36 -8.87 -13.51
N LYS A 267 13.05 -9.30 -14.76
CA LYS A 267 13.09 -8.40 -15.91
C LYS A 267 12.15 -7.21 -15.71
N ALA A 268 10.89 -7.47 -15.42
CA ALA A 268 9.87 -6.43 -15.24
C ALA A 268 10.21 -5.49 -14.05
N MET A 269 10.74 -6.05 -12.95
CA MET A 269 11.17 -5.28 -11.78
C MET A 269 12.35 -4.36 -12.12
N GLY A 270 13.38 -4.88 -12.76
CA GLY A 270 14.56 -4.11 -13.16
C GLY A 270 14.24 -3.00 -14.16
N GLU A 271 13.35 -3.26 -15.12
CA GLU A 271 12.86 -2.25 -16.08
C GLU A 271 12.16 -1.09 -15.35
N LEU A 272 11.21 -1.39 -14.44
CA LEU A 272 10.50 -0.35 -13.72
C LEU A 272 11.42 0.43 -12.78
N ARG A 273 12.29 -0.26 -12.01
CA ARG A 273 13.25 0.39 -11.12
C ARG A 273 14.21 1.29 -11.92
N SER A 274 14.68 0.84 -13.08
CA SER A 274 15.59 1.64 -13.93
C SER A 274 14.90 2.88 -14.48
N ILE A 275 13.66 2.79 -14.91
CA ILE A 275 12.87 3.97 -15.33
C ILE A 275 12.86 5.02 -14.22
N LEU A 276 12.50 4.62 -12.99
CA LEU A 276 12.44 5.56 -11.87
C LEU A 276 13.83 6.09 -11.44
N GLU A 277 14.90 5.34 -11.66
CA GLU A 277 16.25 5.77 -11.32
C GLU A 277 16.74 6.91 -12.19
N TYR A 278 16.32 6.94 -13.45
CA TYR A 278 16.72 7.95 -14.44
C TYR A 278 15.70 9.07 -14.62
N HIS A 279 14.48 8.93 -14.08
CA HIS A 279 13.48 9.98 -14.09
C HIS A 279 13.80 11.04 -13.01
N ASP A 280 13.47 12.29 -13.34
CA ASP A 280 13.39 13.39 -12.38
C ASP A 280 11.93 13.85 -12.18
N VAL A 281 11.75 14.86 -11.33
CA VAL A 281 10.40 15.37 -11.03
C VAL A 281 9.74 16.02 -12.25
N ASN A 282 10.53 16.53 -13.20
CA ASN A 282 9.98 17.13 -14.43
C ASN A 282 9.38 16.08 -15.35
N ASP A 283 9.95 14.87 -15.39
CA ASP A 283 9.38 13.76 -16.14
C ASP A 283 7.98 13.40 -15.62
N VAL A 284 7.82 13.41 -14.28
CA VAL A 284 6.53 13.16 -13.63
C VAL A 284 5.51 14.26 -13.95
N ILE A 285 5.94 15.53 -13.85
CA ILE A 285 5.08 16.69 -14.10
C ILE A 285 4.67 16.78 -15.57
N ASN A 286 5.61 16.56 -16.50
CA ASN A 286 5.35 16.65 -17.93
C ASN A 286 4.41 15.55 -18.44
N MET A 287 4.45 14.37 -17.84
CA MET A 287 3.50 13.29 -18.15
C MET A 287 2.11 13.54 -17.55
N GLY A 288 2.02 14.37 -16.52
CA GLY A 288 0.84 14.48 -15.65
C GLY A 288 0.94 13.54 -14.45
N LEU A 289 0.72 14.08 -13.24
CA LEU A 289 0.91 13.30 -12.01
C LEU A 289 0.01 12.07 -11.96
N HIS A 290 -1.28 12.21 -12.26
CA HIS A 290 -2.23 11.11 -12.25
C HIS A 290 -1.87 10.02 -13.26
N GLU A 291 -1.58 10.39 -14.50
CA GLU A 291 -1.20 9.48 -15.59
C GLU A 291 0.09 8.73 -15.25
N TYR A 292 1.06 9.43 -14.67
CA TYR A 292 2.31 8.83 -14.21
C TYR A 292 2.07 7.78 -13.11
N LEU A 293 1.28 8.13 -12.09
CA LEU A 293 0.96 7.24 -10.98
C LEU A 293 0.14 6.03 -11.44
N ASN A 294 -0.82 6.21 -12.34
CA ASN A 294 -1.59 5.12 -12.91
C ASN A 294 -0.69 4.15 -13.69
N ASN A 295 0.24 4.66 -14.51
CA ASN A 295 1.22 3.84 -15.21
C ASN A 295 2.12 3.05 -14.24
N LEU A 296 2.52 3.65 -13.12
CA LEU A 296 3.28 2.94 -12.07
C LEU A 296 2.46 1.78 -11.48
N GLN A 297 1.19 2.02 -11.14
CA GLN A 297 0.30 1.01 -10.57
C GLN A 297 0.10 -0.18 -11.53
N VAL A 298 -0.11 0.08 -12.82
CA VAL A 298 -0.21 -0.95 -13.86
C VAL A 298 1.07 -1.79 -13.92
N LYS A 299 2.24 -1.16 -13.92
CA LYS A 299 3.53 -1.87 -13.96
C LYS A 299 3.79 -2.67 -12.67
N ILE A 300 3.44 -2.16 -11.50
CA ILE A 300 3.55 -2.88 -10.21
C ILE A 300 2.62 -4.11 -10.21
N ASN A 301 1.41 -4.00 -10.73
CA ASN A 301 0.50 -5.13 -10.88
C ASN A 301 1.06 -6.17 -11.84
N PHE A 302 1.59 -5.75 -12.99
CA PHE A 302 2.26 -6.65 -13.93
C PHE A 302 3.43 -7.42 -13.29
N ILE A 303 4.27 -6.74 -12.48
CA ILE A 303 5.34 -7.41 -11.72
C ILE A 303 4.76 -8.46 -10.78
N SER A 304 3.66 -8.17 -10.09
CA SER A 304 2.98 -9.12 -9.19
C SER A 304 2.47 -10.35 -9.95
N ASP A 305 1.94 -10.16 -11.16
CA ASP A 305 1.51 -11.26 -12.03
C ASP A 305 2.69 -12.13 -12.48
N GLN A 306 3.83 -11.50 -12.84
CA GLN A 306 5.04 -12.22 -13.18
C GLN A 306 5.62 -13.02 -12.01
N ILE A 307 5.56 -12.48 -10.77
CA ILE A 307 5.95 -13.22 -9.56
C ILE A 307 5.04 -14.46 -9.38
N ASN A 308 3.73 -14.30 -9.52
CA ASN A 308 2.79 -15.40 -9.42
C ASN A 308 3.09 -16.51 -10.45
N LEU A 309 3.34 -16.13 -11.71
CA LEU A 309 3.67 -17.07 -12.79
C LEU A 309 4.95 -17.84 -12.52
N ASN A 310 6.01 -17.18 -12.03
CA ASN A 310 7.33 -17.78 -11.91
C ASN A 310 7.51 -18.60 -10.61
N PHE A 311 6.80 -18.25 -9.51
CA PHE A 311 7.08 -18.82 -8.20
C PHE A 311 5.90 -19.57 -7.56
N PHE A 312 4.65 -19.26 -7.94
CA PHE A 312 3.48 -19.79 -7.25
C PHE A 312 2.67 -20.79 -8.08
N LYS A 313 2.59 -20.61 -9.41
CA LYS A 313 1.94 -21.58 -10.29
C LYS A 313 2.80 -22.82 -10.47
N THR A 314 2.23 -24.01 -10.22
CA THR A 314 2.86 -25.30 -10.52
C THR A 314 2.69 -25.61 -12.02
N LYS A 315 3.68 -26.28 -12.64
CA LYS A 315 3.67 -26.64 -14.06
C LYS A 315 2.45 -27.48 -14.49
N GLU A 316 1.81 -28.19 -13.57
CA GLU A 316 0.60 -28.98 -13.81
C GLU A 316 -0.62 -28.14 -14.26
N ASN A 317 -0.66 -26.85 -13.90
CA ASN A 317 -1.75 -25.97 -14.32
C ASN A 317 -1.61 -25.47 -15.77
N PHE A 318 -0.44 -25.55 -16.38
CA PHE A 318 -0.25 -25.21 -17.79
C PHE A 318 -0.80 -26.30 -18.73
N VAL A 319 -0.64 -27.58 -18.37
CA VAL A 319 -1.11 -28.70 -19.19
C VAL A 319 -2.64 -28.75 -19.28
N LYS A 320 -3.36 -28.29 -18.24
CA LYS A 320 -4.83 -28.27 -18.26
C LYS A 320 -5.45 -27.12 -19.06
N GLN A 321 -4.74 -26.00 -19.27
CA GLN A 321 -5.24 -24.92 -20.12
C GLN A 321 -5.08 -25.21 -21.60
N ASP A 322 -3.99 -25.84 -22.01
CA ASP A 322 -3.76 -26.23 -23.43
C ASP A 322 -4.67 -27.41 -23.84
N SER A 323 -5.06 -28.29 -22.90
CA SER A 323 -5.98 -29.39 -23.19
C SER A 323 -7.48 -29.00 -23.20
N MET A 324 -7.83 -27.76 -22.85
CA MET A 324 -9.20 -27.23 -22.99
C MET A 324 -9.37 -26.30 -24.20
N GLN A 325 -8.30 -26.07 -25.00
CA GLN A 325 -8.34 -25.29 -26.24
C GLN A 325 -8.04 -26.13 -27.52
N GLY A 326 -8.02 -27.47 -27.39
CA GLY A 326 -7.87 -28.39 -28.48
C GLY A 326 -9.19 -29.02 -28.92
#